data_e56aa95ec5d961fd55ad78f0f97f3c56
#
_entry.id   e56aa95ec5d961fd55ad78f0f97f3c56
#
_cell.length_a   1.000
_cell.length_b   1.000
_cell.length_c   1.000
_cell.angle_alpha   90.00
_cell.angle_beta   90.00
_cell.angle_gamma   90.00
#
_symmetry.space_group_name_H-M   'P 1'
#
loop_
_entity.id
_entity.type
_entity.pdbx_description
1 polymer ?
#
loop_
_entity_poly.entity_id
_entity_poly.type
_entity_poly.pdbx_seq_one_letter_code
_entity_poly.pdbx_strand_id
1 'polypeptide(L)'
;MKKELYFRAALPFVCAAMLLTGCKTSGETDTQYIRLSDVTCSFQGTGNWPVTIEVHANPAAWKAEALASWVKVADVTANSLTVEVIDNDTENTREAEITVTAGEAEAVIRIVQVAKDHVFPRYRYYPEFYSIAMSPSGVYVGGFYKDYDEDGNYNVFPVVIDVETEEWHRLGPWPNSLLTLFETACVGDNGDLVIATENDGCVKFDLDGNYELLKAPAGFTGNPQISQVSSDGILVGWSAKNGTSYPFKWVDGEAVELPKPALNYRDEPVGDVQARGISADGRIIYGTTWDNYDFGLIYWDEAGEVHYVGEDVRNCRPIQIPDGYGGTRQYNLCDGMWTSATNTNVSPNGKYIAGTYRVESWSDAEQEVREANYPAFYDTETGKTVIFEELVGGGGVSATSDGLGFTADSVVAASSGMVVDIDDGTVIGSMVEWIRDNYGIIIPSGYLTYMPDSGDRFFGAMLSAAGPVVEGVNWFVCPER
;
A
#
# COMPACT_ATOMS: atom_id res chain seq x y z
N MET A 1 2.77 37.92 -6.06
CA MET A 1 2.01 37.46 -7.24
C MET A 1 1.56 36.06 -6.91
N LYS A 2 0.25 35.84 -6.82
CA LYS A 2 -0.33 34.57 -6.45
C LYS A 2 -0.13 33.58 -7.60
N LYS A 3 0.53 32.45 -7.36
CA LYS A 3 0.53 31.29 -8.27
C LYS A 3 -0.69 30.44 -7.92
N GLU A 4 -1.68 30.46 -8.78
CA GLU A 4 -2.78 29.50 -8.72
C GLU A 4 -2.30 28.16 -9.27
N LEU A 5 -2.26 27.15 -8.41
CA LEU A 5 -2.10 25.77 -8.82
C LEU A 5 -3.43 25.31 -9.43
N TYR A 6 -3.43 25.02 -10.71
CA TYR A 6 -4.52 24.31 -11.34
C TYR A 6 -4.38 22.80 -11.08
N PHE A 7 -5.05 22.34 -10.04
CA PHE A 7 -5.40 20.93 -9.93
C PHE A 7 -6.60 20.67 -10.84
N ARG A 8 -6.37 20.04 -11.96
CA ARG A 8 -7.46 19.41 -12.71
C ARG A 8 -7.79 18.09 -12.03
N ALA A 9 -8.89 18.11 -11.30
CA ALA A 9 -9.52 16.91 -10.78
C ALA A 9 -9.93 16.00 -11.94
N ALA A 10 -9.30 14.84 -12.06
CA ALA A 10 -9.86 13.74 -12.81
C ALA A 10 -10.99 13.13 -11.97
N LEU A 11 -12.19 13.07 -12.53
CA LEU A 11 -13.36 12.44 -11.93
C LEU A 11 -13.11 10.96 -11.68
N PRO A 12 -13.55 10.43 -10.54
CA PRO A 12 -13.53 9.00 -10.31
C PRO A 12 -14.68 8.34 -11.07
N PHE A 13 -14.36 7.41 -11.92
CA PHE A 13 -15.34 6.45 -12.42
C PHE A 13 -15.20 5.15 -11.63
N VAL A 14 -16.12 4.98 -10.72
CA VAL A 14 -16.46 3.66 -10.19
C VAL A 14 -17.13 2.90 -11.32
N CYS A 15 -16.50 1.87 -11.82
CA CYS A 15 -17.17 0.89 -12.64
C CYS A 15 -17.26 -0.42 -11.89
N ALA A 16 -18.34 -0.56 -11.17
CA ALA A 16 -19.08 -1.79 -11.29
C ALA A 16 -19.56 -1.86 -12.74
N ALA A 17 -19.20 -2.89 -13.44
CA ALA A 17 -19.58 -3.08 -14.83
C ALA A 17 -21.11 -3.04 -14.98
N MET A 18 -21.61 -1.96 -15.54
CA MET A 18 -22.92 -1.94 -16.18
C MET A 18 -22.74 -1.37 -17.58
N LEU A 19 -22.77 -2.26 -18.54
CA LEU A 19 -23.07 -1.93 -19.93
C LEU A 19 -24.50 -1.40 -20.00
N LEU A 20 -24.66 -0.09 -20.14
CA LEU A 20 -25.92 0.49 -20.59
C LEU A 20 -25.71 1.14 -21.95
N THR A 21 -26.00 0.37 -22.99
CA THR A 21 -26.38 0.92 -24.27
C THR A 21 -27.86 1.23 -24.27
N GLY A 22 -28.25 2.47 -24.54
CA GLY A 22 -29.62 2.75 -24.89
C GLY A 22 -30.11 4.12 -24.48
N CYS A 23 -29.91 5.11 -25.33
CA CYS A 23 -30.68 6.33 -25.34
C CYS A 23 -32.14 6.03 -25.65
N LYS A 24 -33.09 6.32 -24.76
CA LYS A 24 -34.48 6.63 -25.12
C LYS A 24 -35.19 7.47 -24.07
N THR A 25 -35.91 8.40 -24.61
CA THR A 25 -36.80 9.40 -24.05
C THR A 25 -37.90 8.86 -23.14
N SER A 26 -38.16 9.63 -22.07
CA SER A 26 -39.41 9.76 -21.31
C SER A 26 -40.17 8.48 -20.91
N GLY A 27 -39.92 8.06 -19.70
CA GLY A 27 -40.62 7.08 -18.88
C GLY A 27 -39.75 6.74 -17.72
N GLU A 28 -40.16 7.00 -16.48
CA GLU A 28 -39.49 6.53 -15.28
C GLU A 28 -39.38 5.00 -15.35
N THR A 29 -38.29 4.49 -15.90
CA THR A 29 -37.94 3.08 -15.73
C THR A 29 -37.30 2.98 -14.34
N ASP A 30 -38.04 2.44 -13.41
CA ASP A 30 -37.58 2.03 -12.10
C ASP A 30 -36.31 1.17 -12.29
N THR A 31 -35.14 1.75 -12.04
CA THR A 31 -33.86 1.06 -12.24
C THR A 31 -33.77 -0.09 -11.24
N GLN A 32 -33.83 -1.31 -11.72
CA GLN A 32 -33.68 -2.49 -10.89
C GLN A 32 -32.23 -2.61 -10.42
N TYR A 33 -32.05 -2.87 -9.12
CA TYR A 33 -30.71 -3.05 -8.54
C TYR A 33 -30.72 -3.97 -7.32
N ILE A 34 -29.55 -4.51 -7.00
CA ILE A 34 -29.23 -5.19 -5.74
C ILE A 34 -27.94 -4.61 -5.21
N ARG A 35 -27.93 -4.25 -3.94
CA ARG A 35 -26.72 -3.88 -3.17
C ARG A 35 -26.64 -4.78 -1.96
N LEU A 36 -25.47 -5.36 -1.75
CA LEU A 36 -25.17 -6.26 -0.64
C LEU A 36 -24.17 -5.59 0.28
N SER A 37 -24.28 -5.80 1.61
CA SER A 37 -23.27 -5.36 2.56
C SER A 37 -21.94 -6.06 2.30
N ASP A 38 -22.00 -7.35 1.91
CA ASP A 38 -20.86 -8.18 1.58
C ASP A 38 -21.16 -9.04 0.36
N VAL A 39 -20.18 -9.19 -0.51
CA VAL A 39 -20.26 -10.03 -1.71
C VAL A 39 -19.41 -11.30 -1.56
N THR A 40 -18.80 -11.50 -0.40
CA THR A 40 -17.91 -12.61 -0.11
C THR A 40 -17.99 -13.05 1.36
N CYS A 41 -17.99 -14.35 1.63
CA CYS A 41 -17.95 -14.90 2.99
C CYS A 41 -16.90 -15.98 3.08
N SER A 42 -16.04 -15.90 4.09
CA SER A 42 -15.05 -16.92 4.44
C SER A 42 -15.44 -17.70 5.68
N PHE A 43 -15.29 -19.01 5.61
CA PHE A 43 -15.63 -19.92 6.69
C PHE A 43 -14.47 -20.84 7.01
N GLN A 44 -14.30 -21.16 8.28
CA GLN A 44 -13.38 -22.20 8.74
C GLN A 44 -13.87 -23.58 8.33
N GLY A 45 -13.01 -24.59 8.42
CA GLY A 45 -13.41 -25.98 8.17
C GLY A 45 -14.56 -26.41 9.08
N THR A 46 -14.52 -26.06 10.35
CA THR A 46 -15.50 -26.48 11.36
C THR A 46 -15.86 -25.34 12.32
N GLY A 47 -17.02 -25.46 12.99
CA GLY A 47 -17.39 -24.57 14.09
C GLY A 47 -17.80 -23.15 13.68
N ASN A 48 -18.31 -22.98 12.48
CA ASN A 48 -18.67 -21.67 11.94
C ASN A 48 -19.95 -21.10 12.55
N TRP A 49 -19.93 -19.78 12.78
CA TRP A 49 -21.12 -19.01 13.10
C TRP A 49 -21.83 -18.55 11.83
N PRO A 50 -23.17 -18.43 11.84
CA PRO A 50 -23.91 -17.82 10.74
C PRO A 50 -23.46 -16.39 10.46
N VAL A 51 -23.40 -16.02 9.18
CA VAL A 51 -23.07 -14.67 8.72
C VAL A 51 -24.32 -14.00 8.13
N THR A 52 -24.66 -12.81 8.63
CA THR A 52 -25.81 -12.04 8.13
C THR A 52 -25.31 -11.00 7.11
N ILE A 53 -25.97 -10.96 5.94
CA ILE A 53 -25.69 -10.03 4.85
C ILE A 53 -26.92 -9.14 4.67
N GLU A 54 -26.72 -7.82 4.69
CA GLU A 54 -27.78 -6.87 4.37
C GLU A 54 -28.01 -6.79 2.87
N VAL A 55 -29.28 -6.72 2.47
CA VAL A 55 -29.70 -6.70 1.07
C VAL A 55 -30.60 -5.48 0.85
N HIS A 56 -30.18 -4.60 -0.06
CA HIS A 56 -31.00 -3.49 -0.55
C HIS A 56 -31.30 -3.72 -2.02
N ALA A 57 -32.56 -3.93 -2.36
CA ALA A 57 -32.98 -4.27 -3.71
C ALA A 57 -34.15 -3.42 -4.21
N ASN A 58 -34.16 -3.18 -5.49
CA ASN A 58 -35.30 -2.66 -6.24
C ASN A 58 -35.55 -3.56 -7.47
N PRO A 59 -36.69 -4.25 -7.58
CA PRO A 59 -37.83 -4.24 -6.65
C PRO A 59 -37.49 -4.82 -5.27
N ALA A 60 -38.18 -4.41 -4.23
CA ALA A 60 -37.98 -4.84 -2.85
C ALA A 60 -38.24 -6.35 -2.64
N ALA A 61 -38.94 -6.99 -3.54
CA ALA A 61 -39.10 -8.44 -3.55
C ALA A 61 -37.91 -9.10 -4.24
N TRP A 62 -37.11 -9.79 -3.46
CA TRP A 62 -35.92 -10.51 -3.93
C TRP A 62 -35.88 -11.93 -3.37
N LYS A 63 -35.00 -12.76 -3.92
CA LYS A 63 -34.75 -14.12 -3.47
C LYS A 63 -33.27 -14.43 -3.56
N ALA A 64 -32.79 -15.38 -2.76
CA ALA A 64 -31.44 -15.87 -2.78
C ALA A 64 -31.44 -17.41 -2.88
N GLU A 65 -30.54 -17.96 -3.66
CA GLU A 65 -30.44 -19.41 -3.89
C GLU A 65 -28.96 -19.83 -3.89
N ALA A 66 -28.64 -20.86 -3.13
CA ALA A 66 -27.36 -21.54 -3.10
C ALA A 66 -27.49 -22.88 -3.82
N LEU A 67 -26.62 -23.16 -4.79
CA LEU A 67 -26.61 -24.43 -5.52
C LEU A 67 -25.84 -25.52 -4.75
N ALA A 68 -24.88 -25.14 -3.94
CA ALA A 68 -24.06 -26.07 -3.17
C ALA A 68 -24.82 -26.57 -1.94
N SER A 69 -24.93 -27.89 -1.76
CA SER A 69 -25.66 -28.51 -0.66
C SER A 69 -25.08 -28.26 0.73
N TRP A 70 -23.84 -27.79 0.82
CA TRP A 70 -23.17 -27.45 2.06
C TRP A 70 -23.35 -25.97 2.47
N VAL A 71 -23.95 -25.15 1.61
CA VAL A 71 -24.32 -23.76 1.90
C VAL A 71 -25.83 -23.67 2.06
N LYS A 72 -26.27 -23.08 3.14
CA LYS A 72 -27.69 -22.84 3.43
C LYS A 72 -27.95 -21.34 3.56
N VAL A 73 -28.92 -20.86 2.81
CA VAL A 73 -29.50 -19.54 2.99
C VAL A 73 -30.61 -19.65 4.02
N ALA A 74 -30.46 -19.00 5.15
CA ALA A 74 -31.41 -18.99 6.26
C ALA A 74 -31.89 -17.56 6.57
N ASP A 75 -32.94 -17.45 7.37
CA ASP A 75 -33.47 -16.20 7.95
C ASP A 75 -33.57 -15.04 6.93
N VAL A 76 -34.14 -15.34 5.76
CA VAL A 76 -34.37 -14.35 4.72
C VAL A 76 -35.47 -13.39 5.19
N THR A 77 -35.12 -12.12 5.30
CA THR A 77 -36.04 -11.02 5.67
C THR A 77 -36.30 -10.10 4.48
N ALA A 78 -36.90 -8.95 4.67
CA ALA A 78 -37.03 -7.95 3.61
C ALA A 78 -35.68 -7.32 3.23
N ASN A 79 -34.70 -7.26 4.15
CA ASN A 79 -33.48 -6.50 4.02
C ASN A 79 -32.21 -7.30 4.37
N SER A 80 -32.30 -8.60 4.63
CA SER A 80 -31.14 -9.42 4.98
C SER A 80 -31.35 -10.89 4.69
N LEU A 81 -30.25 -11.61 4.53
CA LEU A 81 -30.18 -13.06 4.56
C LEU A 81 -29.08 -13.52 5.50
N THR A 82 -29.19 -14.75 6.01
CA THR A 82 -28.16 -15.36 6.82
C THR A 82 -27.57 -16.55 6.05
N VAL A 83 -26.26 -16.62 6.00
CA VAL A 83 -25.50 -17.72 5.40
C VAL A 83 -25.02 -18.65 6.49
N GLU A 84 -25.39 -19.94 6.39
CA GLU A 84 -24.88 -21.02 7.22
C GLU A 84 -24.12 -22.01 6.35
N VAL A 85 -23.07 -22.62 6.88
CA VAL A 85 -22.33 -23.67 6.20
C VAL A 85 -22.23 -24.95 7.04
N ILE A 86 -22.25 -26.09 6.36
CA ILE A 86 -21.98 -27.36 6.99
C ILE A 86 -20.46 -27.53 7.12
N ASP A 87 -19.98 -28.14 8.22
CA ASP A 87 -18.56 -28.39 8.43
C ASP A 87 -17.93 -29.09 7.20
N ASN A 88 -16.72 -28.64 6.85
CA ASN A 88 -15.93 -29.23 5.79
C ASN A 88 -15.00 -30.30 6.39
N ASP A 89 -15.36 -31.55 6.23
CA ASP A 89 -14.60 -32.72 6.73
C ASP A 89 -13.53 -33.18 5.73
N THR A 90 -13.33 -32.46 4.64
CA THR A 90 -12.35 -32.77 3.59
C THR A 90 -11.02 -32.05 3.79
N GLU A 91 -9.97 -32.55 3.15
CA GLU A 91 -8.63 -31.92 3.14
C GLU A 91 -8.50 -30.80 2.10
N ASN A 92 -9.59 -30.42 1.43
CA ASN A 92 -9.57 -29.41 0.39
C ASN A 92 -10.47 -28.22 0.75
N THR A 93 -10.00 -27.02 0.47
CA THR A 93 -10.84 -25.80 0.42
C THR A 93 -11.95 -25.99 -0.62
N ARG A 94 -13.15 -25.50 -0.32
CA ARG A 94 -14.29 -25.55 -1.24
C ARG A 94 -14.94 -24.20 -1.42
N GLU A 95 -15.50 -23.99 -2.60
CA GLU A 95 -16.15 -22.74 -2.98
C GLU A 95 -17.60 -22.97 -3.40
N ALA A 96 -18.42 -21.96 -3.23
CA ALA A 96 -19.80 -21.91 -3.68
C ALA A 96 -20.24 -20.49 -3.96
N GLU A 97 -21.41 -20.37 -4.59
CA GLU A 97 -22.04 -19.07 -4.84
C GLU A 97 -23.48 -19.08 -4.36
N ILE A 98 -23.92 -17.93 -3.86
CA ILE A 98 -25.32 -17.63 -3.62
C ILE A 98 -25.73 -16.57 -4.64
N THR A 99 -26.69 -16.88 -5.48
CA THR A 99 -27.27 -15.93 -6.42
C THR A 99 -28.44 -15.21 -5.76
N VAL A 100 -28.38 -13.90 -5.74
CA VAL A 100 -29.45 -13.00 -5.24
C VAL A 100 -30.10 -12.34 -6.44
N THR A 101 -31.42 -12.44 -6.59
CA THR A 101 -32.18 -11.89 -7.73
C THR A 101 -33.34 -11.00 -7.30
N ALA A 102 -33.52 -9.86 -7.97
CA ALA A 102 -34.62 -8.93 -7.77
C ALA A 102 -35.11 -8.39 -9.12
N GLY A 103 -36.22 -8.92 -9.62
CA GLY A 103 -36.65 -8.68 -11.00
C GLY A 103 -35.64 -9.23 -12.00
N GLU A 104 -35.05 -8.35 -12.82
CA GLU A 104 -33.99 -8.70 -13.75
C GLU A 104 -32.58 -8.43 -13.20
N ALA A 105 -32.47 -7.80 -12.02
CA ALA A 105 -31.18 -7.56 -11.37
C ALA A 105 -30.68 -8.84 -10.68
N GLU A 106 -29.37 -9.08 -10.77
CA GLU A 106 -28.69 -10.22 -10.16
C GLU A 106 -27.42 -9.75 -9.47
N ALA A 107 -27.14 -10.35 -8.31
CA ALA A 107 -25.87 -10.20 -7.58
C ALA A 107 -25.43 -11.57 -7.05
N VAL A 108 -24.14 -11.75 -6.90
CA VAL A 108 -23.54 -13.02 -6.46
C VAL A 108 -22.77 -12.78 -5.15
N ILE A 109 -22.99 -13.67 -4.18
CA ILE A 109 -22.18 -13.77 -2.96
C ILE A 109 -21.28 -15.01 -3.12
N ARG A 110 -19.98 -14.81 -3.07
CA ARG A 110 -19.01 -15.90 -3.08
C ARG A 110 -18.80 -16.46 -1.68
N ILE A 111 -18.76 -17.77 -1.56
CA ILE A 111 -18.53 -18.49 -0.31
C ILE A 111 -17.26 -19.32 -0.45
N VAL A 112 -16.33 -19.15 0.48
CA VAL A 112 -15.14 -19.98 0.58
C VAL A 112 -15.15 -20.65 1.94
N GLN A 113 -14.91 -21.97 1.98
CA GLN A 113 -14.72 -22.69 3.22
C GLN A 113 -13.43 -23.50 3.13
N VAL A 114 -12.51 -23.23 4.05
CA VAL A 114 -11.20 -23.89 4.08
C VAL A 114 -11.30 -25.36 4.48
N ALA A 115 -10.22 -26.10 4.23
CA ALA A 115 -10.09 -27.49 4.60
C ALA A 115 -10.25 -27.72 6.11
N LYS A 116 -10.60 -28.96 6.51
CA LYS A 116 -10.85 -29.35 7.89
C LYS A 116 -9.75 -28.95 8.88
N ASP A 117 -8.51 -29.17 8.51
CA ASP A 117 -7.34 -28.95 9.38
C ASP A 117 -6.59 -27.65 9.05
N HIS A 118 -7.19 -26.80 8.20
CA HIS A 118 -6.60 -25.52 7.87
C HIS A 118 -6.82 -24.53 9.02
N VAL A 119 -5.71 -24.04 9.55
CA VAL A 119 -5.74 -22.96 10.54
C VAL A 119 -5.92 -21.64 9.80
N PHE A 120 -7.04 -21.02 10.02
CA PHE A 120 -7.38 -19.74 9.40
C PHE A 120 -6.51 -18.64 10.03
N PRO A 121 -5.63 -17.95 9.31
CA PRO A 121 -4.92 -16.84 9.89
C PRO A 121 -5.90 -15.75 10.31
N ARG A 122 -5.60 -15.07 11.41
CA ARG A 122 -6.47 -14.01 11.89
C ARG A 122 -6.39 -12.84 10.92
N TYR A 123 -7.55 -12.39 10.48
CA TYR A 123 -7.71 -11.15 9.76
C TYR A 123 -8.30 -10.09 10.69
N ARG A 124 -7.69 -8.91 10.72
CA ARG A 124 -8.16 -7.79 11.52
C ARG A 124 -8.26 -6.54 10.66
N TYR A 125 -9.30 -5.82 10.94
CA TYR A 125 -9.65 -4.56 10.31
C TYR A 125 -10.05 -3.57 11.41
N TYR A 126 -9.37 -2.45 11.46
CA TYR A 126 -9.63 -1.40 12.44
C TYR A 126 -9.93 -0.09 11.73
N PRO A 127 -11.20 0.32 11.64
CA PRO A 127 -11.60 1.51 10.88
C PRO A 127 -11.05 2.82 11.46
N GLU A 128 -10.82 2.89 12.77
CA GLU A 128 -10.27 4.07 13.45
C GLU A 128 -8.76 4.02 13.63
N PHE A 129 -8.12 2.94 13.19
CA PHE A 129 -6.68 2.76 13.25
C PHE A 129 -6.05 2.99 11.88
N TYR A 130 -5.09 3.89 11.86
CA TYR A 130 -4.31 4.21 10.66
C TYR A 130 -2.93 3.61 10.84
N SER A 131 -2.71 2.45 10.25
CA SER A 131 -1.41 1.81 10.23
C SER A 131 -0.46 2.62 9.34
N ILE A 132 0.77 2.79 9.81
CA ILE A 132 1.81 3.48 9.07
C ILE A 132 2.90 2.49 8.68
N ALA A 133 3.23 1.57 9.59
CA ALA A 133 4.32 0.64 9.41
C ALA A 133 4.07 -0.69 10.11
N MET A 134 4.70 -1.74 9.59
CA MET A 134 4.86 -3.03 10.24
C MET A 134 6.34 -3.21 10.59
N SER A 135 6.63 -3.82 11.73
CA SER A 135 8.00 -4.16 12.10
C SER A 135 8.62 -5.17 11.11
N PRO A 136 9.95 -5.22 10.99
CA PRO A 136 10.62 -6.15 10.07
C PRO A 136 10.21 -7.61 10.26
N SER A 137 9.99 -8.06 11.49
CA SER A 137 9.47 -9.41 11.79
C SER A 137 7.97 -9.59 11.56
N GLY A 138 7.23 -8.50 11.40
CA GLY A 138 5.77 -8.52 11.29
C GLY A 138 5.03 -8.71 12.62
N VAL A 139 5.71 -8.66 13.76
CA VAL A 139 5.08 -8.83 15.09
C VAL A 139 4.34 -7.58 15.54
N TYR A 140 4.85 -6.40 15.21
CA TYR A 140 4.25 -5.13 15.61
C TYR A 140 3.74 -4.33 14.41
N VAL A 141 2.59 -3.69 14.59
CA VAL A 141 2.06 -2.70 13.65
C VAL A 141 1.93 -1.37 14.38
N GLY A 142 2.61 -0.35 13.87
CA GLY A 142 2.58 1.00 14.43
C GLY A 142 1.68 1.93 13.62
N GLY A 143 1.01 2.83 14.32
CA GLY A 143 0.12 3.79 13.66
C GLY A 143 -0.55 4.74 14.64
N PHE A 144 -1.72 5.22 14.24
CA PHE A 144 -2.55 6.13 15.02
C PHE A 144 -3.93 5.57 15.23
N TYR A 145 -4.49 5.89 16.37
CA TYR A 145 -5.90 5.65 16.67
C TYR A 145 -6.60 6.99 16.85
N LYS A 146 -7.77 7.15 16.24
CA LYS A 146 -8.67 8.29 16.45
C LYS A 146 -9.72 7.92 17.49
N ASP A 147 -9.77 8.68 18.55
CA ASP A 147 -10.79 8.57 19.60
C ASP A 147 -11.66 9.83 19.58
N TYR A 148 -12.97 9.66 19.66
CA TYR A 148 -13.92 10.76 19.61
C TYR A 148 -14.48 11.02 21.02
N ASP A 149 -14.47 12.30 21.45
CA ASP A 149 -15.10 12.71 22.68
C ASP A 149 -16.65 12.82 22.50
N GLU A 150 -17.35 13.09 23.63
CA GLU A 150 -18.82 13.22 23.64
C GLU A 150 -19.34 14.37 22.75
N ASP A 151 -18.50 15.35 22.44
CA ASP A 151 -18.81 16.51 21.60
C ASP A 151 -18.48 16.25 20.11
N GLY A 152 -17.93 15.08 19.78
CA GLY A 152 -17.54 14.70 18.43
C GLY A 152 -16.20 15.27 17.98
N ASN A 153 -15.39 15.85 18.89
CA ASN A 153 -14.01 16.17 18.59
C ASN A 153 -13.17 14.92 18.68
N TYR A 154 -12.16 14.79 17.83
CA TYR A 154 -11.28 13.63 17.86
C TYR A 154 -9.93 13.97 18.45
N ASN A 155 -9.39 12.99 19.20
CA ASN A 155 -8.01 12.97 19.66
C ASN A 155 -7.27 11.88 18.90
N VAL A 156 -6.02 12.14 18.52
CA VAL A 156 -5.16 11.17 17.82
C VAL A 156 -4.08 10.71 18.79
N PHE A 157 -3.90 9.41 18.87
CA PHE A 157 -2.90 8.80 19.72
C PHE A 157 -1.98 7.90 18.90
N PRO A 158 -0.64 7.97 19.13
CA PRO A 158 0.24 6.92 18.64
C PRO A 158 -0.08 5.61 19.35
N VAL A 159 -0.10 4.54 18.56
CA VAL A 159 -0.44 3.19 19.05
C VAL A 159 0.47 2.18 18.38
N VAL A 160 0.91 1.20 19.15
CA VAL A 160 1.52 -0.03 18.64
C VAL A 160 0.63 -1.20 18.99
N ILE A 161 0.38 -2.06 18.04
CA ILE A 161 -0.37 -3.31 18.23
C ILE A 161 0.60 -4.47 18.08
N ASP A 162 0.68 -5.31 19.11
CA ASP A 162 1.25 -6.64 19.00
C ASP A 162 0.22 -7.52 18.28
N VAL A 163 0.52 -7.92 17.04
CA VAL A 163 -0.43 -8.67 16.22
C VAL A 163 -0.58 -10.12 16.66
N GLU A 164 0.37 -10.66 17.43
CA GLU A 164 0.28 -12.02 17.99
C GLU A 164 -0.64 -12.05 19.21
N THR A 165 -0.51 -11.08 20.10
CA THR A 165 -1.27 -11.00 21.35
C THR A 165 -2.55 -10.18 21.23
N GLU A 166 -2.68 -9.36 20.20
CA GLU A 166 -3.72 -8.34 20.02
C GLU A 166 -3.69 -7.28 21.14
N GLU A 167 -2.55 -7.12 21.80
CA GLU A 167 -2.36 -6.09 22.81
C GLU A 167 -2.13 -4.73 22.15
N TRP A 168 -2.86 -3.73 22.63
CA TRP A 168 -2.76 -2.36 22.17
C TRP A 168 -1.95 -1.53 23.19
N HIS A 169 -0.82 -1.02 22.72
CA HIS A 169 0.02 -0.11 23.49
C HIS A 169 -0.27 1.32 23.04
N ARG A 170 -1.05 2.04 23.85
CA ARG A 170 -1.31 3.46 23.63
C ARG A 170 -0.14 4.25 24.19
N LEU A 171 0.56 4.97 23.32
CA LEU A 171 1.79 5.68 23.65
C LEU A 171 1.51 7.16 23.97
N GLY A 172 2.35 7.74 24.84
CA GLY A 172 2.19 9.12 25.24
C GLY A 172 1.64 9.30 26.67
N PRO A 173 1.40 10.54 27.13
CA PRO A 173 0.88 11.67 26.37
C PRO A 173 1.94 12.35 25.52
N TRP A 174 1.57 12.71 24.32
CA TRP A 174 2.36 13.56 23.46
C TRP A 174 2.39 14.99 24.03
N PRO A 175 3.56 15.67 24.07
CA PRO A 175 3.67 16.96 24.73
C PRO A 175 2.92 18.12 24.07
N ASN A 176 2.51 18.00 22.82
CA ASN A 176 1.80 19.03 22.09
C ASN A 176 0.56 18.48 21.40
N SER A 177 -0.42 19.33 21.18
CA SER A 177 -1.67 18.94 20.52
C SER A 177 -1.44 18.50 19.08
N LEU A 178 -1.37 17.21 18.87
CA LEU A 178 -0.99 16.59 17.62
C LEU A 178 -2.08 16.50 16.59
N LEU A 179 -2.50 17.60 16.14
CA LEU A 179 -3.25 17.71 14.87
C LEU A 179 -2.32 17.94 13.68
N THR A 180 -1.01 17.87 13.89
CA THR A 180 -0.05 18.01 12.79
C THR A 180 0.12 16.69 12.06
N LEU A 181 0.08 16.78 10.75
CA LEU A 181 0.30 15.68 9.83
C LEU A 181 1.60 14.96 10.15
N PHE A 182 1.51 13.67 10.36
CA PHE A 182 2.68 12.81 10.46
C PHE A 182 3.25 12.63 9.06
N GLU A 183 4.52 12.88 8.90
CA GLU A 183 5.17 12.72 7.60
C GLU A 183 5.64 11.29 7.40
N THR A 184 6.25 10.72 8.44
CA THR A 184 6.79 9.36 8.39
C THR A 184 6.73 8.67 9.75
N ALA A 185 6.65 7.35 9.75
CA ALA A 185 6.81 6.54 10.95
C ALA A 185 7.35 5.14 10.61
N CYS A 186 8.00 4.51 11.60
CA CYS A 186 8.39 3.11 11.54
C CYS A 186 8.27 2.48 12.93
N VAL A 187 8.17 1.16 12.98
CA VAL A 187 8.11 0.38 14.22
C VAL A 187 9.17 -0.73 14.17
N GLY A 188 9.94 -0.86 15.25
CA GLY A 188 10.98 -1.87 15.38
C GLY A 188 10.46 -3.22 15.88
N ASP A 189 11.29 -4.25 15.80
CA ASP A 189 10.97 -5.59 16.32
C ASP A 189 10.89 -5.66 17.85
N ASN A 190 11.32 -4.61 18.54
CA ASN A 190 11.14 -4.44 19.98
C ASN A 190 9.87 -3.63 20.34
N GLY A 191 9.06 -3.26 19.34
CA GLY A 191 7.87 -2.45 19.52
C GLY A 191 8.11 -0.95 19.64
N ASP A 192 9.35 -0.46 19.55
CA ASP A 192 9.62 0.98 19.54
C ASP A 192 9.00 1.63 18.32
N LEU A 193 8.16 2.64 18.53
CA LEU A 193 7.54 3.42 17.45
C LEU A 193 8.28 4.75 17.30
N VAL A 194 8.79 4.99 16.09
CA VAL A 194 9.45 6.26 15.75
C VAL A 194 8.54 7.04 14.82
N ILE A 195 8.25 8.29 15.17
CA ILE A 195 7.36 9.19 14.44
C ILE A 195 8.10 10.47 14.13
N ALA A 196 8.12 10.88 12.86
CA ALA A 196 8.61 12.18 12.45
C ALA A 196 7.45 13.11 12.13
N THR A 197 7.51 14.33 12.67
CA THR A 197 6.51 15.37 12.45
C THR A 197 7.19 16.62 11.89
N GLU A 198 6.44 17.40 11.12
CA GLU A 198 6.95 18.64 10.54
C GLU A 198 7.43 19.63 11.61
N ASN A 199 6.68 19.77 12.70
CA ASN A 199 6.87 20.84 13.68
C ASN A 199 7.54 20.39 14.98
N ASP A 200 7.30 19.17 15.44
CA ASP A 200 7.70 18.71 16.77
C ASP A 200 8.98 17.87 16.76
N GLY A 201 9.49 17.56 15.58
CA GLY A 201 10.68 16.75 15.39
C GLY A 201 10.40 15.26 15.29
N CYS A 202 11.43 14.47 15.50
CA CYS A 202 11.35 13.02 15.47
C CYS A 202 11.37 12.47 16.88
N VAL A 203 10.38 11.64 17.20
CA VAL A 203 10.17 11.09 18.55
C VAL A 203 10.16 9.58 18.47
N LYS A 204 10.89 8.95 19.36
CA LYS A 204 10.89 7.50 19.56
C LYS A 204 10.18 7.19 20.86
N PHE A 205 9.17 6.33 20.81
CA PHE A 205 8.44 5.80 21.96
C PHE A 205 8.82 4.34 22.19
N ASP A 206 8.90 3.93 23.47
CA ASP A 206 8.87 2.53 23.84
C ASP A 206 7.43 2.06 24.13
N LEU A 207 7.24 0.75 24.33
CA LEU A 207 5.91 0.16 24.61
C LEU A 207 5.29 0.62 25.94
N ASP A 208 6.11 1.10 26.89
CA ASP A 208 5.64 1.68 28.15
C ASP A 208 5.17 3.14 28.00
N GLY A 209 5.32 3.72 26.81
CA GLY A 209 4.95 5.10 26.49
C GLY A 209 5.98 6.14 26.88
N ASN A 210 7.19 5.73 27.33
CA ASN A 210 8.29 6.68 27.48
C ASN A 210 8.78 7.12 26.11
N TYR A 211 9.28 8.35 26.02
CA TYR A 211 9.75 8.87 24.74
C TYR A 211 11.06 9.62 24.84
N GLU A 212 11.77 9.63 23.74
CA GLU A 212 12.96 10.45 23.52
C GLU A 212 12.89 11.17 22.17
N LEU A 213 13.53 12.35 22.11
CA LEU A 213 13.65 13.10 20.86
C LEU A 213 14.92 12.67 20.13
N LEU A 214 14.79 12.22 18.90
CA LEU A 214 15.92 11.99 18.02
C LEU A 214 16.50 13.35 17.59
N LYS A 215 17.80 13.51 17.82
CA LYS A 215 18.49 14.78 17.52
C LYS A 215 18.83 14.87 16.04
N ALA A 216 18.76 16.07 15.51
CA ALA A 216 19.31 16.36 14.19
C ALA A 216 20.81 15.99 14.13
N PRO A 217 21.29 15.46 12.99
CA PRO A 217 22.70 15.20 12.81
C PRO A 217 23.54 16.46 13.00
N ALA A 218 24.80 16.31 13.41
CA ALA A 218 25.68 17.45 13.66
C ALA A 218 25.81 18.36 12.45
N GLY A 219 25.54 19.66 12.63
CA GLY A 219 25.59 20.67 11.56
C GLY A 219 24.33 20.75 10.68
N PHE A 220 23.29 20.01 11.02
CA PHE A 220 21.96 20.11 10.39
C PHE A 220 20.99 20.88 11.26
N THR A 221 20.04 21.56 10.66
CA THR A 221 19.05 22.40 11.33
C THR A 221 17.62 21.90 11.18
N GLY A 222 17.37 21.02 10.21
CA GLY A 222 16.10 20.36 10.03
C GLY A 222 15.94 19.19 10.98
N ASN A 223 14.71 18.95 11.43
CA ASN A 223 14.38 17.77 12.21
C ASN A 223 14.66 16.48 11.40
N PRO A 224 15.14 15.41 12.05
CA PRO A 224 15.24 14.11 11.38
C PRO A 224 13.86 13.65 10.90
N GLN A 225 13.84 13.07 9.72
CA GLN A 225 12.69 12.37 9.15
C GLN A 225 13.06 10.90 9.04
N ILE A 226 12.39 10.01 9.78
CA ILE A 226 12.70 8.59 9.80
C ILE A 226 11.68 7.84 8.96
N SER A 227 12.17 7.00 8.05
CA SER A 227 11.33 6.27 7.11
C SER A 227 11.13 4.81 7.52
N GLN A 228 12.17 4.13 7.97
CA GLN A 228 12.12 2.70 8.26
C GLN A 228 13.23 2.28 9.23
N VAL A 229 13.10 1.07 9.76
CA VAL A 229 14.04 0.43 10.68
C VAL A 229 14.30 -1.02 10.23
N SER A 230 15.53 -1.49 10.41
CA SER A 230 15.92 -2.90 10.22
C SER A 230 15.68 -3.74 11.49
N SER A 231 15.80 -5.06 11.39
CA SER A 231 15.61 -5.98 12.53
C SER A 231 16.62 -5.76 13.67
N ASP A 232 17.80 -5.28 13.36
CA ASP A 232 18.85 -4.95 14.33
C ASP A 232 18.77 -3.49 14.82
N GLY A 233 17.72 -2.75 14.44
CA GLY A 233 17.43 -1.42 14.98
C GLY A 233 18.12 -0.26 14.26
N ILE A 234 18.70 -0.47 13.07
CA ILE A 234 19.22 0.61 12.22
C ILE A 234 18.06 1.42 11.68
N LEU A 235 17.95 2.69 12.06
CA LEU A 235 16.97 3.61 11.49
C LEU A 235 17.54 4.27 10.23
N VAL A 236 16.70 4.51 9.24
CA VAL A 236 17.05 5.27 8.03
C VAL A 236 16.07 6.40 7.77
N GLY A 237 16.58 7.45 7.12
CA GLY A 237 15.77 8.63 6.82
C GLY A 237 16.62 9.77 6.28
N TRP A 238 16.19 11.01 6.53
CA TRP A 238 16.92 12.20 6.06
C TRP A 238 16.81 13.35 7.05
N SER A 239 17.67 14.35 6.87
CA SER A 239 17.60 15.63 7.57
C SER A 239 17.98 16.77 6.63
N ALA A 240 17.48 17.97 6.89
CA ALA A 240 17.71 19.11 6.02
C ALA A 240 18.82 20.04 6.52
N LYS A 241 19.61 20.55 5.56
CA LYS A 241 20.62 21.60 5.79
C LYS A 241 20.49 22.64 4.68
N ASN A 242 20.23 23.89 5.06
CA ASN A 242 20.03 25.00 4.12
C ASN A 242 18.93 24.72 3.07
N GLY A 243 17.86 24.02 3.46
CA GLY A 243 16.75 23.68 2.57
C GLY A 243 16.99 22.50 1.64
N THR A 244 18.13 21.81 1.76
CA THR A 244 18.45 20.60 0.99
C THR A 244 18.43 19.38 1.89
N SER A 245 17.80 18.30 1.46
CA SER A 245 17.72 17.03 2.16
C SER A 245 18.97 16.17 1.93
N TYR A 246 19.42 15.54 2.99
CA TYR A 246 20.56 14.62 3.00
C TYR A 246 20.15 13.30 3.65
N PRO A 247 20.53 12.16 3.05
CA PRO A 247 20.18 10.84 3.56
C PRO A 247 21.06 10.43 4.73
N PHE A 248 20.45 9.77 5.72
CA PHE A 248 21.14 9.30 6.92
C PHE A 248 20.71 7.89 7.30
N LYS A 249 21.61 7.20 8.01
CA LYS A 249 21.27 6.08 8.89
C LYS A 249 21.68 6.40 10.32
N TRP A 250 20.92 5.90 11.28
CA TRP A 250 21.24 5.99 12.71
C TRP A 250 21.55 4.59 13.21
N VAL A 251 22.75 4.44 13.77
CA VAL A 251 23.23 3.20 14.37
C VAL A 251 23.56 3.52 15.81
N ASP A 252 22.97 2.81 16.78
CA ASP A 252 23.16 3.06 18.22
C ASP A 252 22.90 4.54 18.62
N GLY A 253 21.96 5.20 17.96
CA GLY A 253 21.62 6.60 18.19
C GLY A 253 22.55 7.62 17.52
N GLU A 254 23.60 7.20 16.86
CA GLU A 254 24.53 8.06 16.14
C GLU A 254 24.16 8.15 14.64
N ALA A 255 24.03 9.39 14.16
CA ALA A 255 23.68 9.65 12.75
C ALA A 255 24.92 9.57 11.83
N VAL A 256 24.82 8.77 10.79
CA VAL A 256 25.85 8.63 9.74
C VAL A 256 25.24 9.07 8.41
N GLU A 257 25.83 10.10 7.81
CA GLU A 257 25.41 10.60 6.47
C GLU A 257 25.76 9.56 5.40
N LEU A 258 24.78 9.26 4.53
CA LEU A 258 24.97 8.38 3.37
C LEU A 258 25.46 9.20 2.16
N PRO A 259 26.31 8.65 1.29
CA PRO A 259 26.79 9.35 0.10
C PRO A 259 25.64 9.64 -0.87
N LYS A 260 25.75 10.76 -1.60
CA LYS A 260 24.79 11.17 -2.63
C LYS A 260 25.36 10.88 -4.01
N PRO A 261 24.55 10.47 -5.00
CA PRO A 261 24.99 10.45 -6.38
C PRO A 261 25.29 11.87 -6.86
N ALA A 262 26.25 12.02 -7.78
CA ALA A 262 26.63 13.34 -8.30
C ALA A 262 25.60 13.91 -9.29
N LEU A 263 25.01 13.04 -10.10
CA LEU A 263 24.07 13.38 -11.17
C LEU A 263 22.80 12.53 -11.06
N ASN A 264 21.67 13.09 -11.48
CA ASN A 264 20.40 12.36 -11.61
C ASN A 264 20.33 11.57 -12.94
N TYR A 265 19.19 10.91 -13.21
CA TYR A 265 18.96 10.19 -14.46
C TYR A 265 19.02 11.07 -15.72
N ARG A 266 18.87 12.41 -15.58
CA ARG A 266 18.91 13.37 -16.69
C ARG A 266 20.26 14.03 -16.84
N ASP A 267 21.30 13.51 -16.17
CA ASP A 267 22.65 14.07 -16.12
C ASP A 267 22.73 15.50 -15.54
N GLU A 268 21.81 15.82 -14.62
CA GLU A 268 21.77 17.08 -13.89
C GLU A 268 22.32 16.87 -12.45
N PRO A 269 22.92 17.90 -11.82
CA PRO A 269 23.37 17.80 -10.45
C PRO A 269 22.25 17.44 -9.48
N VAL A 270 22.46 16.44 -8.63
CA VAL A 270 21.48 16.03 -7.62
C VAL A 270 21.44 17.05 -6.49
N GLY A 271 20.24 17.52 -6.16
CA GLY A 271 19.96 18.40 -5.03
C GLY A 271 19.61 17.60 -3.77
N ASP A 272 18.34 17.28 -3.62
CA ASP A 272 17.78 16.57 -2.48
C ASP A 272 17.95 15.07 -2.64
N VAL A 273 18.30 14.38 -1.54
CA VAL A 273 18.34 12.92 -1.45
C VAL A 273 17.74 12.49 -0.13
N GLN A 274 16.88 11.49 -0.18
CA GLN A 274 16.20 10.96 1.00
C GLN A 274 16.35 9.44 1.04
N ALA A 275 16.82 8.88 2.15
CA ALA A 275 16.73 7.46 2.40
C ALA A 275 15.28 7.12 2.80
N ARG A 276 14.68 6.15 2.09
CA ARG A 276 13.25 5.83 2.18
C ARG A 276 12.96 4.50 2.85
N GLY A 277 13.92 3.60 2.89
CA GLY A 277 13.76 2.35 3.58
C GLY A 277 15.02 1.52 3.64
N ILE A 278 14.95 0.42 4.38
CA ILE A 278 16.05 -0.49 4.63
C ILE A 278 15.53 -1.93 4.64
N SER A 279 16.32 -2.89 4.14
CA SER A 279 16.00 -4.31 4.28
C SER A 279 15.98 -4.74 5.74
N ALA A 280 15.22 -5.78 6.07
CA ALA A 280 15.13 -6.29 7.43
C ALA A 280 16.50 -6.70 7.96
N ASP A 281 17.36 -7.27 7.12
CA ASP A 281 18.74 -7.65 7.45
C ASP A 281 19.75 -6.48 7.50
N GLY A 282 19.31 -5.26 7.21
CA GLY A 282 20.14 -4.06 7.29
C GLY A 282 21.14 -3.83 6.15
N ARG A 283 21.22 -4.73 5.14
CA ARG A 283 22.26 -4.69 4.11
C ARG A 283 22.00 -3.67 2.99
N ILE A 284 20.75 -3.51 2.60
CA ILE A 284 20.35 -2.63 1.51
C ILE A 284 19.49 -1.50 2.05
N ILE A 285 19.90 -0.27 1.77
CA ILE A 285 19.09 0.92 2.01
C ILE A 285 18.64 1.42 0.64
N TYR A 286 17.38 1.75 0.44
CA TYR A 286 16.92 2.41 -0.77
C TYR A 286 16.46 3.84 -0.47
N GLY A 287 16.42 4.65 -1.52
CA GLY A 287 16.05 6.04 -1.39
C GLY A 287 15.73 6.69 -2.72
N THR A 288 15.49 7.99 -2.67
CA THR A 288 15.15 8.77 -3.85
C THR A 288 16.01 10.02 -3.97
N THR A 289 16.38 10.36 -5.19
CA THR A 289 16.74 11.73 -5.54
C THR A 289 15.45 12.51 -5.72
N TRP A 290 15.41 13.75 -5.21
CA TRP A 290 14.28 14.63 -5.38
C TRP A 290 14.73 15.86 -6.14
N ASP A 291 14.42 15.88 -7.42
CA ASP A 291 14.56 17.04 -8.28
C ASP A 291 13.18 17.59 -8.61
N ASN A 292 13.09 18.79 -9.15
CA ASN A 292 11.83 19.50 -9.40
C ASN A 292 10.79 18.72 -10.22
N TYR A 293 11.18 17.59 -10.84
CA TYR A 293 10.33 16.81 -11.75
C TYR A 293 10.49 15.30 -11.63
N ASP A 294 11.48 14.78 -10.87
CA ASP A 294 11.81 13.37 -10.88
C ASP A 294 12.18 12.83 -9.49
N PHE A 295 11.69 11.64 -9.21
CA PHE A 295 12.01 10.86 -8.02
C PHE A 295 12.85 9.64 -8.43
N GLY A 296 14.09 9.86 -8.83
CA GLY A 296 14.98 8.78 -9.22
C GLY A 296 15.22 7.80 -8.08
N LEU A 297 15.05 6.50 -8.33
CA LEU A 297 15.25 5.46 -7.33
C LEU A 297 16.72 5.09 -7.24
N ILE A 298 17.27 5.13 -6.03
CA ILE A 298 18.65 4.81 -5.71
C ILE A 298 18.72 3.80 -4.57
N TYR A 299 19.87 3.18 -4.39
CA TYR A 299 20.11 2.34 -3.22
C TYR A 299 21.58 2.46 -2.76
N TRP A 300 21.81 2.13 -1.50
CA TRP A 300 23.13 1.96 -0.92
C TRP A 300 23.32 0.48 -0.60
N ASP A 301 24.41 -0.08 -1.08
CA ASP A 301 24.78 -1.46 -0.83
C ASP A 301 25.38 -1.66 0.58
N GLU A 302 25.73 -2.88 0.92
CA GLU A 302 26.35 -3.23 2.20
C GLU A 302 27.67 -2.48 2.47
N ALA A 303 28.41 -2.11 1.43
CA ALA A 303 29.62 -1.29 1.53
C ALA A 303 29.29 0.20 1.77
N GLY A 304 28.05 0.59 1.61
CA GLY A 304 27.58 1.97 1.68
C GLY A 304 27.82 2.77 0.41
N GLU A 305 28.11 2.11 -0.70
CA GLU A 305 28.24 2.75 -2.01
C GLU A 305 26.85 3.02 -2.60
N VAL A 306 26.68 4.21 -3.23
CA VAL A 306 25.40 4.61 -3.82
C VAL A 306 25.31 4.23 -5.28
N HIS A 307 24.18 3.63 -5.65
CA HIS A 307 23.86 3.17 -7.01
C HIS A 307 22.48 3.68 -7.44
N TYR A 308 22.30 3.91 -8.74
CA TYR A 308 20.97 4.00 -9.31
C TYR A 308 20.40 2.61 -9.54
N VAL A 309 19.13 2.43 -9.21
CA VAL A 309 18.42 1.19 -9.57
C VAL A 309 18.36 1.12 -11.09
N GLY A 310 18.86 0.03 -11.68
CA GLY A 310 18.87 -0.18 -13.12
C GLY A 310 19.77 0.80 -13.90
N GLU A 311 20.97 1.08 -13.42
CA GLU A 311 21.94 1.98 -14.10
C GLU A 311 22.13 1.71 -15.60
N ASP A 312 22.08 0.45 -15.99
CA ASP A 312 22.26 0.03 -17.39
C ASP A 312 21.11 0.43 -18.31
N VAL A 313 19.98 0.87 -17.75
CA VAL A 313 18.77 1.27 -18.51
C VAL A 313 18.54 2.78 -18.53
N ARG A 314 19.49 3.59 -18.09
CA ARG A 314 19.42 5.05 -18.22
C ARG A 314 19.56 5.44 -19.70
N ASN A 315 18.44 5.73 -20.32
CA ASN A 315 18.38 6.03 -21.75
C ASN A 315 17.66 7.38 -22.00
N CYS A 316 18.31 8.46 -21.55
CA CYS A 316 17.77 9.79 -21.74
C CYS A 316 18.40 10.50 -22.95
N ARG A 317 17.58 11.19 -23.73
CA ARG A 317 18.01 11.95 -24.92
C ARG A 317 17.47 13.37 -24.89
N PRO A 318 18.24 14.40 -25.29
CA PRO A 318 17.76 15.77 -25.32
C PRO A 318 16.72 15.97 -26.43
N ILE A 319 15.64 16.63 -26.10
CA ILE A 319 14.62 17.14 -27.04
C ILE A 319 14.34 18.62 -26.73
N GLN A 320 13.75 19.35 -27.69
CA GLN A 320 13.25 20.71 -27.48
C GLN A 320 11.76 20.66 -27.22
N ILE A 321 11.32 21.20 -26.10
CA ILE A 321 9.91 21.31 -25.75
C ILE A 321 9.50 22.78 -25.57
N PRO A 322 8.22 23.14 -25.74
CA PRO A 322 7.74 24.49 -25.45
C PRO A 322 8.03 24.93 -24.01
N ASP A 323 8.46 26.14 -23.80
CA ASP A 323 8.72 26.72 -22.48
C ASP A 323 7.50 27.37 -21.82
N GLY A 324 6.35 27.40 -22.52
CA GLY A 324 5.10 28.03 -22.06
C GLY A 324 5.05 29.54 -22.25
N TYR A 325 6.16 30.16 -22.71
CA TYR A 325 6.28 31.62 -22.95
C TYR A 325 6.50 31.97 -24.43
N GLY A 326 6.31 30.99 -25.32
CA GLY A 326 6.48 31.13 -26.78
C GLY A 326 7.88 30.80 -27.28
N GLY A 327 8.77 30.35 -26.42
CA GLY A 327 10.08 29.79 -26.73
C GLY A 327 10.12 28.27 -26.57
N THR A 328 11.34 27.73 -26.59
CA THR A 328 11.61 26.33 -26.30
C THR A 328 12.69 26.17 -25.24
N ARG A 329 12.63 25.10 -24.47
CA ARG A 329 13.68 24.68 -23.54
C ARG A 329 14.14 23.26 -23.86
N GLN A 330 15.37 22.95 -23.53
CA GLN A 330 15.85 21.58 -23.59
C GLN A 330 15.20 20.76 -22.48
N TYR A 331 14.82 19.54 -22.82
CA TYR A 331 14.32 18.52 -21.90
C TYR A 331 15.02 17.20 -22.23
N ASN A 332 15.50 16.51 -21.23
CA ASN A 332 16.11 15.20 -21.42
C ASN A 332 15.03 14.12 -21.24
N LEU A 333 14.46 13.68 -22.37
CA LEU A 333 13.44 12.64 -22.42
C LEU A 333 14.05 11.28 -22.10
N CYS A 334 13.53 10.58 -21.13
CA CYS A 334 14.03 9.28 -20.71
C CYS A 334 13.15 8.13 -21.21
N ASP A 335 13.73 7.25 -22.04
CA ASP A 335 13.06 6.05 -22.55
C ASP A 335 12.95 4.94 -21.48
N GLY A 336 13.51 5.16 -20.30
CA GLY A 336 13.36 4.30 -19.13
C GLY A 336 14.09 4.93 -17.95
N MET A 337 13.40 4.99 -16.83
CA MET A 337 13.99 5.39 -15.56
C MET A 337 13.24 4.72 -14.41
N TRP A 338 13.94 4.51 -13.33
CA TRP A 338 13.34 4.01 -12.12
C TRP A 338 12.88 5.15 -11.23
N THR A 339 11.63 5.09 -10.81
CA THR A 339 11.07 6.04 -9.86
C THR A 339 10.51 5.30 -8.65
N SER A 340 10.44 6.00 -7.52
CA SER A 340 9.77 5.50 -6.35
C SER A 340 8.25 5.52 -6.55
N ALA A 341 7.58 4.40 -6.36
CA ALA A 341 6.15 4.40 -6.07
C ALA A 341 5.92 4.93 -4.64
N THR A 342 4.69 5.34 -4.33
CA THR A 342 4.36 5.89 -3.00
C THR A 342 4.72 4.95 -1.84
N ASN A 343 4.69 3.64 -2.07
CA ASN A 343 4.95 2.61 -1.07
C ASN A 343 6.04 1.64 -1.53
N THR A 344 7.02 2.10 -2.29
CA THR A 344 8.20 1.31 -2.66
C THR A 344 8.85 0.70 -1.42
N ASN A 345 9.26 -0.55 -1.52
CA ASN A 345 9.97 -1.25 -0.46
C ASN A 345 11.03 -2.19 -1.02
N VAL A 346 11.90 -2.68 -0.15
CA VAL A 346 12.92 -3.68 -0.45
C VAL A 346 12.55 -5.00 0.25
N SER A 347 12.88 -6.13 -0.38
CA SER A 347 12.67 -7.44 0.24
C SER A 347 13.44 -7.57 1.56
N PRO A 348 12.98 -8.41 2.51
CA PRO A 348 13.59 -8.53 3.83
C PRO A 348 15.10 -8.86 3.79
N ASN A 349 15.56 -9.65 2.82
CA ASN A 349 16.97 -9.98 2.63
C ASN A 349 17.73 -9.00 1.72
N GLY A 350 17.13 -7.91 1.29
CA GLY A 350 17.76 -6.92 0.42
C GLY A 350 17.92 -7.32 -1.06
N LYS A 351 17.47 -8.52 -1.45
CA LYS A 351 17.68 -9.02 -2.83
C LYS A 351 16.88 -8.24 -3.87
N TYR A 352 15.62 -7.92 -3.61
CA TYR A 352 14.74 -7.25 -4.56
C TYR A 352 14.35 -5.85 -4.10
N ILE A 353 14.53 -4.86 -4.96
CA ILE A 353 13.96 -3.51 -4.79
C ILE A 353 12.74 -3.40 -5.69
N ALA A 354 11.57 -3.18 -5.09
CA ALA A 354 10.35 -2.87 -5.82
C ALA A 354 10.35 -1.40 -6.26
N GLY A 355 9.74 -1.09 -7.40
CA GLY A 355 9.66 0.29 -7.87
C GLY A 355 8.81 0.43 -9.12
N THR A 356 8.87 1.61 -9.70
CA THR A 356 8.16 1.94 -10.93
C THR A 356 9.16 2.21 -12.05
N TYR A 357 9.05 1.46 -13.13
CA TYR A 357 9.78 1.75 -14.36
C TYR A 357 8.96 2.68 -15.24
N ARG A 358 9.48 3.87 -15.51
CA ARG A 358 8.83 4.92 -16.29
C ARG A 358 9.43 5.03 -17.67
N VAL A 359 8.57 5.07 -18.68
CA VAL A 359 8.93 5.36 -20.07
C VAL A 359 8.28 6.67 -20.48
N GLU A 360 9.08 7.60 -20.98
CA GLU A 360 8.62 8.88 -21.47
C GLU A 360 8.59 8.92 -23.00
N SER A 361 7.58 9.56 -23.55
CA SER A 361 7.46 9.84 -24.98
C SER A 361 6.96 11.24 -25.23
N TRP A 362 7.40 11.86 -26.33
CA TRP A 362 6.91 13.18 -26.73
C TRP A 362 5.68 13.03 -27.65
N SER A 363 4.60 13.73 -27.35
CA SER A 363 3.38 13.80 -28.17
C SER A 363 3.35 15.12 -28.95
N ASP A 364 3.59 15.06 -30.26
CA ASP A 364 3.50 16.22 -31.14
C ASP A 364 2.07 16.78 -31.23
N ALA A 365 1.07 15.93 -31.07
CA ALA A 365 -0.34 16.33 -31.14
C ALA A 365 -0.78 17.15 -29.94
N GLU A 366 -0.28 16.82 -28.76
CA GLU A 366 -0.64 17.44 -27.48
C GLU A 366 0.42 18.44 -26.98
N GLN A 367 1.61 18.42 -27.60
CA GLN A 367 2.76 19.26 -27.22
C GLN A 367 3.17 19.04 -25.77
N GLU A 368 3.14 17.79 -25.31
CA GLU A 368 3.48 17.38 -23.96
C GLU A 368 4.26 16.07 -23.89
N VAL A 369 4.97 15.85 -22.78
CA VAL A 369 5.58 14.59 -22.45
C VAL A 369 4.51 13.67 -21.89
N ARG A 370 4.35 12.49 -22.48
CA ARG A 370 3.53 11.40 -21.98
C ARG A 370 4.38 10.41 -21.23
N GLU A 371 3.84 9.87 -20.16
CA GLU A 371 4.49 8.90 -19.30
C GLU A 371 3.70 7.59 -19.28
N ALA A 372 4.40 6.48 -19.35
CA ALA A 372 3.88 5.15 -19.05
C ALA A 372 4.69 4.58 -17.87
N ASN A 373 3.98 4.13 -16.85
CA ASN A 373 4.55 3.57 -15.63
C ASN A 373 4.24 2.08 -15.58
N TYR A 374 5.22 1.28 -15.18
CA TYR A 374 5.11 -0.17 -15.07
C TYR A 374 5.66 -0.64 -13.73
N PRO A 375 5.04 -1.62 -13.06
CA PRO A 375 5.66 -2.29 -11.93
C PRO A 375 6.96 -2.94 -12.35
N ALA A 376 7.99 -2.77 -11.53
CA ALA A 376 9.28 -3.35 -11.80
C ALA A 376 9.99 -3.76 -10.52
N PHE A 377 10.86 -4.76 -10.65
CA PHE A 377 11.67 -5.30 -9.56
C PHE A 377 13.12 -5.42 -10.02
N TYR A 378 14.02 -4.97 -9.18
CA TYR A 378 15.45 -4.98 -9.43
C TYR A 378 16.13 -5.95 -8.47
N ASP A 379 16.85 -6.92 -9.01
CA ASP A 379 17.67 -7.85 -8.24
C ASP A 379 19.03 -7.20 -7.97
N THR A 380 19.31 -6.88 -6.72
CA THR A 380 20.54 -6.21 -6.29
C THR A 380 21.78 -7.09 -6.39
N GLU A 381 21.62 -8.41 -6.42
CA GLU A 381 22.72 -9.37 -6.50
C GLU A 381 23.18 -9.60 -7.94
N THR A 382 22.23 -9.59 -8.88
CA THR A 382 22.50 -9.89 -10.29
C THR A 382 22.46 -8.66 -11.20
N GLY A 383 21.89 -7.56 -10.73
CA GLY A 383 21.62 -6.37 -11.55
C GLY A 383 20.46 -6.56 -12.56
N LYS A 384 19.71 -7.67 -12.46
CA LYS A 384 18.60 -7.94 -13.37
C LYS A 384 17.40 -7.08 -13.05
N THR A 385 16.83 -6.47 -14.09
CA THR A 385 15.54 -5.77 -14.04
C THR A 385 14.44 -6.66 -14.59
N VAL A 386 13.31 -6.75 -13.90
CA VAL A 386 12.08 -7.41 -14.36
C VAL A 386 10.97 -6.37 -14.40
N ILE A 387 10.37 -6.15 -15.57
CA ILE A 387 9.34 -5.15 -15.82
C ILE A 387 8.07 -5.86 -16.26
N PHE A 388 6.93 -5.53 -15.65
CA PHE A 388 5.62 -6.11 -15.98
C PHE A 388 4.84 -5.13 -16.86
N GLU A 389 5.14 -5.14 -18.18
CA GLU A 389 4.56 -4.20 -19.15
C GLU A 389 3.05 -4.36 -19.31
N GLU A 390 2.49 -5.54 -19.03
CA GLU A 390 1.05 -5.79 -19.03
C GLU A 390 0.28 -5.09 -17.90
N LEU A 391 0.98 -4.62 -16.85
CA LEU A 391 0.41 -3.93 -15.70
C LEU A 391 0.62 -2.41 -15.80
N VAL A 392 0.21 -1.81 -16.91
CA VAL A 392 0.36 -0.37 -17.18
C VAL A 392 -0.32 0.47 -16.11
N GLY A 393 0.37 1.49 -15.63
CA GLY A 393 -0.14 2.44 -14.62
C GLY A 393 0.19 2.05 -13.20
N GLY A 394 0.75 0.86 -12.98
CA GLY A 394 1.12 0.35 -11.67
C GLY A 394 2.56 0.62 -11.27
N GLY A 395 2.87 0.30 -10.01
CA GLY A 395 4.21 0.29 -9.46
C GLY A 395 4.45 -0.95 -8.59
N GLY A 396 5.69 -1.42 -8.51
CA GLY A 396 6.10 -2.41 -7.52
C GLY A 396 6.09 -1.79 -6.12
N VAL A 397 5.50 -2.50 -5.17
CA VAL A 397 5.30 -2.00 -3.80
C VAL A 397 6.15 -2.75 -2.80
N SER A 398 6.17 -4.08 -2.88
CA SER A 398 6.89 -4.94 -1.95
C SER A 398 7.34 -6.22 -2.64
N ALA A 399 8.31 -6.89 -2.07
CA ALA A 399 8.77 -8.20 -2.51
C ALA A 399 9.14 -9.06 -1.29
N THR A 400 8.98 -10.38 -1.43
CA THR A 400 9.55 -11.34 -0.49
C THR A 400 10.96 -11.74 -0.92
N SER A 401 11.70 -12.35 -0.01
CA SER A 401 13.08 -12.79 -0.29
C SER A 401 13.17 -13.95 -1.29
N ASP A 402 12.07 -14.67 -1.50
CA ASP A 402 11.97 -15.80 -2.42
C ASP A 402 11.36 -15.46 -3.79
N GLY A 403 11.13 -14.18 -4.08
CA GLY A 403 10.80 -13.69 -5.41
C GLY A 403 9.33 -13.47 -5.70
N LEU A 404 8.44 -13.47 -4.68
CA LEU A 404 7.10 -12.94 -4.87
C LEU A 404 7.11 -11.41 -4.85
N GLY A 405 6.57 -10.79 -5.89
CA GLY A 405 6.40 -9.36 -5.99
C GLY A 405 4.93 -8.95 -5.80
N PHE A 406 4.72 -7.78 -5.21
CA PHE A 406 3.40 -7.18 -5.00
C PHE A 406 3.35 -5.81 -5.67
N THR A 407 2.27 -5.53 -6.38
CA THR A 407 2.09 -4.28 -7.11
C THR A 407 0.90 -3.49 -6.59
N ALA A 408 0.89 -2.21 -6.84
CA ALA A 408 -0.28 -1.35 -6.67
C ALA A 408 -0.55 -0.59 -7.96
N ASP A 409 -1.82 -0.34 -8.26
CA ASP A 409 -2.23 0.56 -9.32
C ASP A 409 -2.19 1.99 -8.81
N SER A 410 -1.43 2.85 -9.49
CA SER A 410 -1.32 4.26 -9.13
C SER A 410 -2.46 5.12 -9.69
N VAL A 411 -3.22 4.60 -10.65
CA VAL A 411 -4.19 5.39 -11.43
C VAL A 411 -5.63 5.12 -11.02
N VAL A 412 -5.95 3.93 -10.55
CA VAL A 412 -7.32 3.56 -10.20
C VAL A 412 -7.37 3.01 -8.78
N ALA A 413 -7.77 3.85 -7.86
CA ALA A 413 -7.94 3.53 -6.43
C ALA A 413 -8.89 2.34 -6.13
N ALA A 414 -9.43 1.68 -7.13
CA ALA A 414 -10.38 0.58 -7.02
C ALA A 414 -9.83 -0.76 -7.54
N SER A 415 -8.64 -0.79 -8.15
CA SER A 415 -8.05 -2.07 -8.56
C SER A 415 -7.22 -2.65 -7.42
N SER A 416 -7.46 -3.91 -7.12
CA SER A 416 -6.59 -4.68 -6.24
C SER A 416 -5.21 -4.80 -6.88
N GLY A 417 -4.14 -4.67 -6.08
CA GLY A 417 -2.79 -4.97 -6.53
C GLY A 417 -2.68 -6.39 -7.13
N MET A 418 -1.62 -6.61 -7.87
CA MET A 418 -1.32 -7.92 -8.45
C MET A 418 -0.18 -8.58 -7.69
N VAL A 419 -0.16 -9.90 -7.70
CA VAL A 419 0.96 -10.73 -7.27
C VAL A 419 1.67 -11.25 -8.50
N VAL A 420 3.00 -11.17 -8.47
CA VAL A 420 3.86 -11.54 -9.59
C VAL A 420 4.97 -12.47 -9.11
N ASP A 421 5.45 -13.34 -9.98
CA ASP A 421 6.69 -14.08 -9.82
C ASP A 421 7.82 -13.26 -10.48
N ILE A 422 8.76 -12.77 -9.68
CA ILE A 422 9.85 -11.91 -10.15
C ILE A 422 10.86 -12.73 -10.94
N ASP A 423 11.17 -13.95 -10.51
CA ASP A 423 12.19 -14.77 -11.15
C ASP A 423 11.76 -15.25 -12.53
N ASP A 424 10.49 -15.68 -12.65
CA ASP A 424 9.90 -16.12 -13.92
C ASP A 424 9.37 -14.96 -14.78
N GLY A 425 9.17 -13.76 -14.21
CA GLY A 425 8.60 -12.58 -14.89
C GLY A 425 7.14 -12.77 -15.28
N THR A 426 6.34 -13.44 -14.45
CA THR A 426 4.94 -13.77 -14.76
C THR A 426 3.98 -13.18 -13.73
N VAL A 427 2.78 -12.79 -14.18
CA VAL A 427 1.68 -12.37 -13.31
C VAL A 427 0.96 -13.60 -12.77
N ILE A 428 0.91 -13.75 -11.45
CA ILE A 428 0.23 -14.86 -10.77
C ILE A 428 -1.28 -14.61 -10.74
N GLY A 429 -1.71 -13.41 -10.32
CA GLY A 429 -3.12 -13.05 -10.23
C GLY A 429 -3.36 -11.81 -9.40
N SER A 430 -4.64 -11.51 -9.11
CA SER A 430 -4.97 -10.42 -8.21
C SER A 430 -4.57 -10.78 -6.77
N MET A 431 -4.12 -9.78 -6.02
CA MET A 431 -3.72 -9.96 -4.62
C MET A 431 -4.88 -10.50 -3.76
N VAL A 432 -6.09 -10.03 -4.01
CA VAL A 432 -7.29 -10.51 -3.28
C VAL A 432 -7.52 -11.99 -3.50
N GLU A 433 -7.41 -12.46 -4.75
CA GLU A 433 -7.55 -13.88 -5.07
C GLU A 433 -6.39 -14.72 -4.52
N TRP A 434 -5.17 -14.19 -4.62
CA TRP A 434 -3.99 -14.87 -4.08
C TRP A 434 -4.07 -15.03 -2.55
N ILE A 435 -4.51 -13.99 -1.81
CA ILE A 435 -4.73 -14.08 -0.35
C ILE A 435 -5.84 -15.08 -0.04
N ARG A 436 -6.94 -15.06 -0.80
CA ARG A 436 -8.02 -16.06 -0.64
C ARG A 436 -7.50 -17.48 -0.84
N ASP A 437 -6.72 -17.72 -1.90
CA ASP A 437 -6.30 -19.07 -2.29
C ASP A 437 -5.22 -19.63 -1.35
N ASN A 438 -4.35 -18.78 -0.83
CA ASN A 438 -3.24 -19.20 0.04
C ASN A 438 -3.59 -19.15 1.53
N TYR A 439 -4.48 -18.26 1.95
CA TYR A 439 -4.81 -18.05 3.37
C TYR A 439 -6.28 -18.28 3.71
N GLY A 440 -7.13 -18.49 2.72
CA GLY A 440 -8.57 -18.68 2.93
C GLY A 440 -9.29 -17.42 3.40
N ILE A 441 -8.68 -16.24 3.26
CA ILE A 441 -9.22 -14.98 3.74
C ILE A 441 -9.74 -14.17 2.56
N ILE A 442 -10.87 -13.51 2.74
CA ILE A 442 -11.38 -12.54 1.79
C ILE A 442 -11.16 -11.15 2.35
N ILE A 443 -10.33 -10.39 1.67
CA ILE A 443 -10.13 -8.96 1.95
C ILE A 443 -10.95 -8.13 0.96
N PRO A 444 -11.43 -6.94 1.37
CA PRO A 444 -12.32 -6.16 0.52
C PRO A 444 -11.66 -5.69 -0.78
N SER A 445 -10.52 -5.07 -0.70
CA SER A 445 -9.69 -4.60 -1.82
C SER A 445 -8.44 -3.93 -1.25
N GLY A 446 -7.49 -3.63 -2.09
CA GLY A 446 -6.32 -2.89 -1.67
C GLY A 446 -5.02 -3.48 -2.20
N TYR A 447 -3.92 -3.05 -1.65
CA TYR A 447 -2.59 -3.55 -1.97
C TYR A 447 -1.83 -3.92 -0.69
N LEU A 448 -0.92 -4.85 -0.85
CA LEU A 448 -0.05 -5.28 0.24
C LEU A 448 1.08 -4.26 0.42
N THR A 449 1.28 -3.81 1.66
CA THR A 449 2.31 -2.82 1.97
C THR A 449 3.61 -3.48 2.40
N TYR A 450 3.53 -4.55 3.17
CA TYR A 450 4.70 -5.28 3.65
C TYR A 450 4.35 -6.74 3.98
N MET A 451 5.27 -7.65 3.67
CA MET A 451 5.24 -9.05 4.09
C MET A 451 6.66 -9.48 4.47
N PRO A 452 6.89 -9.91 5.73
CA PRO A 452 8.13 -10.57 6.11
C PRO A 452 8.24 -11.97 5.48
N ASP A 453 9.44 -12.52 5.46
CA ASP A 453 9.70 -13.84 4.86
C ASP A 453 8.94 -15.01 5.50
N SER A 454 8.44 -14.84 6.72
CA SER A 454 7.58 -15.85 7.35
C SER A 454 6.34 -16.16 6.52
N GLY A 455 5.83 -15.17 5.76
CA GLY A 455 4.62 -15.29 4.94
C GLY A 455 3.33 -15.48 5.71
N ASP A 456 3.41 -15.55 7.05
CA ASP A 456 2.27 -15.78 7.94
C ASP A 456 1.70 -14.47 8.54
N ARG A 457 2.39 -13.35 8.32
CA ARG A 457 2.01 -12.00 8.78
C ARG A 457 2.23 -11.03 7.66
N PHE A 458 1.28 -10.14 7.46
CA PHE A 458 1.43 -9.04 6.51
C PHE A 458 0.34 -8.01 6.74
N PHE A 459 0.58 -6.80 6.29
CA PHE A 459 -0.44 -5.79 6.29
C PHE A 459 -0.57 -5.12 4.93
N GLY A 460 -1.75 -4.58 4.69
CA GLY A 460 -2.06 -3.85 3.49
C GLY A 460 -2.94 -2.65 3.78
N ALA A 461 -3.13 -1.82 2.77
CA ALA A 461 -3.96 -0.65 2.83
C ALA A 461 -5.07 -0.73 1.79
N MET A 462 -6.26 -0.25 2.15
CA MET A 462 -7.35 0.01 1.22
C MET A 462 -7.37 1.50 0.89
N LEU A 463 -7.57 1.81 -0.37
CA LEU A 463 -7.92 3.17 -0.79
C LEU A 463 -9.43 3.32 -0.68
N SER A 464 -9.90 4.18 0.21
CA SER A 464 -11.33 4.50 0.29
C SER A 464 -11.78 5.24 -0.96
N ALA A 465 -12.78 4.71 -1.66
CA ALA A 465 -13.38 5.35 -2.84
C ALA A 465 -14.29 6.57 -2.50
N ALA A 466 -14.45 6.93 -1.24
CA ALA A 466 -15.42 7.89 -0.76
C ALA A 466 -14.79 9.15 -0.18
N GLY A 467 -14.22 10.02 -1.03
CA GLY A 467 -13.92 11.39 -0.62
C GLY A 467 -12.51 11.91 -0.96
N PRO A 468 -12.26 13.21 -0.82
CA PRO A 468 -10.97 13.84 -1.16
C PRO A 468 -9.86 13.57 -0.13
N VAL A 469 -10.14 12.86 0.93
CA VAL A 469 -9.17 12.39 1.91
C VAL A 469 -9.15 10.88 1.80
N VAL A 470 -8.03 10.34 1.35
CA VAL A 470 -7.77 8.91 1.40
C VAL A 470 -7.61 8.54 2.88
N GLU A 471 -8.70 8.24 3.53
CA GLU A 471 -8.65 7.57 4.81
C GLU A 471 -8.24 6.13 4.50
N GLY A 472 -6.93 5.87 4.58
CA GLY A 472 -6.38 4.55 4.40
C GLY A 472 -6.95 3.64 5.47
N VAL A 473 -7.81 2.73 5.07
CA VAL A 473 -8.22 1.66 5.96
C VAL A 473 -7.18 0.57 5.86
N ASN A 474 -6.60 0.24 6.99
CA ASN A 474 -5.53 -0.73 7.06
C ASN A 474 -6.07 -2.06 7.57
N TRP A 475 -5.59 -3.12 6.98
CA TRP A 475 -5.88 -4.48 7.37
C TRP A 475 -4.57 -5.25 7.55
N PHE A 476 -4.58 -6.21 8.43
CA PHE A 476 -3.46 -7.12 8.59
C PHE A 476 -3.91 -8.54 8.86
N VAL A 477 -3.03 -9.43 8.49
CA VAL A 477 -3.15 -10.86 8.68
C VAL A 477 -2.04 -11.29 9.61
N CYS A 478 -2.34 -12.16 10.54
CA CYS A 478 -1.38 -12.74 11.47
C CYS A 478 -1.76 -14.20 11.74
N PRO A 479 -0.83 -15.06 12.18
CA PRO A 479 -1.12 -16.43 12.50
C PRO A 479 -2.20 -16.53 13.59
N GLU A 480 -2.98 -17.59 13.54
CA GLU A 480 -3.92 -17.91 14.62
C GLU A 480 -3.14 -18.39 15.87
N ARG A 481 -3.68 -18.10 17.06
CA ARG A 481 -3.09 -18.54 18.34
C ARG A 481 -3.32 -20.01 18.61
#